data_2a13f170dcb512ee53ad643c3da67180
#
_entry.id   2a13f170dcb512ee53ad643c3da67180
#
_cell.length_a   1.000
_cell.length_b   1.000
_cell.length_c   1.000
_cell.angle_alpha   90.00
_cell.angle_beta   90.00
_cell.angle_gamma   90.00
#
_symmetry.space_group_name_H-M   'P 1'
#
loop_
_entity.id
_entity.type
_entity.pdbx_description
1 polymer ?
#
loop_
_entity_poly.entity_id
_entity_poly.type
_entity_poly.pdbx_seq_one_letter_code
_entity_poly.pdbx_strand_id
1 'polypeptide(L)'
;LVDSNDEIDTLYFCNDLFIGENNKDLLYECEQENIRIVKVSEKVFKAMSYRDRPDGFIAVFNTRDLSLPDKINGPILIPDQIEKPGNLGTMIRTAKSFGINNIFLSDEITDIFNPNVIRASIGHVFNMNIWSSSNNKIRDFLNSNNYQILLLDPEGEESLENFKPENNFAVVVGAEQYGISNEWFENEYVALSIRSTNNVDSLN
;
A
#
# COMPACT_ATOMS: atom_id res chain seq x y z
N LEU A 1 10.02 -4.62 10.49
CA LEU A 1 8.90 -5.49 10.86
C LEU A 1 8.42 -5.23 12.29
N VAL A 2 9.33 -5.01 13.23
CA VAL A 2 8.98 -4.77 14.65
C VAL A 2 8.25 -3.42 14.82
N ASP A 3 8.54 -2.42 14.00
CA ASP A 3 7.87 -1.10 13.98
C ASP A 3 6.61 -1.09 13.09
N SER A 4 5.96 -2.22 12.88
CA SER A 4 4.76 -2.29 12.03
C SER A 4 3.49 -1.89 12.78
N ASN A 5 2.47 -1.42 12.04
CA ASN A 5 1.13 -1.20 12.57
C ASN A 5 0.35 -2.52 12.73
N ASP A 6 0.90 -3.63 12.23
CA ASP A 6 0.30 -4.95 12.27
C ASP A 6 0.97 -5.80 13.35
N GLU A 7 0.18 -6.55 14.10
CA GLU A 7 0.65 -7.41 15.18
C GLU A 7 1.24 -8.70 14.61
N ILE A 8 2.51 -8.99 14.95
CA ILE A 8 3.15 -10.26 14.63
C ILE A 8 2.66 -11.33 15.62
N ASP A 9 1.96 -12.33 15.13
CA ASP A 9 1.54 -13.48 15.95
C ASP A 9 2.71 -14.44 16.21
N THR A 10 3.41 -14.84 15.15
CA THR A 10 4.50 -15.82 15.27
C THR A 10 5.60 -15.55 14.24
N LEU A 11 6.85 -15.59 14.72
CA LEU A 11 8.05 -15.58 13.87
C LEU A 11 8.64 -17.00 13.81
N TYR A 12 8.63 -17.60 12.63
CA TYR A 12 9.33 -18.86 12.37
C TYR A 12 10.72 -18.58 11.83
N PHE A 13 11.73 -19.34 12.28
CA PHE A 13 13.08 -19.16 11.78
C PHE A 13 13.83 -20.48 11.58
N CYS A 14 14.80 -20.44 10.64
CA CYS A 14 15.73 -21.53 10.35
C CYS A 14 17.15 -20.99 10.26
N ASN A 15 17.99 -21.29 11.25
CA ASN A 15 19.37 -20.78 11.32
C ASN A 15 20.22 -21.15 10.09
N ASP A 16 19.97 -22.33 9.52
CA ASP A 16 20.76 -22.88 8.40
C ASP A 16 20.52 -22.11 7.10
N LEU A 17 19.49 -21.27 7.05
CA LEU A 17 19.09 -20.45 5.91
C LEU A 17 19.37 -18.95 6.11
N PHE A 18 19.97 -18.56 7.21
CA PHE A 18 20.23 -17.14 7.47
C PHE A 18 21.19 -16.53 6.45
N ILE A 19 20.79 -15.37 5.93
CA ILE A 19 21.57 -14.56 5.01
C ILE A 19 21.87 -13.22 5.70
N GLY A 20 23.18 -12.87 5.84
CA GLY A 20 23.60 -11.63 6.48
C GLY A 20 23.90 -11.74 7.97
N GLU A 21 24.26 -10.62 8.60
CA GLU A 21 24.78 -10.57 9.97
C GLU A 21 23.74 -10.19 11.03
N ASN A 22 22.64 -9.52 10.64
CA ASN A 22 21.68 -8.93 11.57
C ASN A 22 20.59 -9.91 12.08
N ASN A 23 20.72 -11.20 11.76
CA ASN A 23 19.66 -12.18 12.08
C ASN A 23 19.48 -12.39 13.59
N LYS A 24 20.56 -12.25 14.37
CA LYS A 24 20.51 -12.39 15.83
C LYS A 24 19.88 -11.17 16.48
N ASP A 25 20.13 -10.00 15.95
CA ASP A 25 19.57 -8.74 16.45
C ASP A 25 18.05 -8.71 16.24
N LEU A 26 17.58 -9.17 15.07
CA LEU A 26 16.15 -9.30 14.79
C LEU A 26 15.46 -10.30 15.75
N LEU A 27 16.09 -11.45 16.03
CA LEU A 27 15.53 -12.40 17.00
C LEU A 27 15.45 -11.77 18.40
N TYR A 28 16.51 -11.06 18.81
CA TYR A 28 16.54 -10.38 20.11
C TYR A 28 15.45 -9.30 20.19
N GLU A 29 15.28 -8.47 19.16
CA GLU A 29 14.19 -7.48 19.11
C GLU A 29 12.81 -8.14 19.23
N CYS A 30 12.56 -9.23 18.50
CA CYS A 30 11.31 -9.97 18.60
C CYS A 30 11.08 -10.57 20.00
N GLU A 31 12.13 -11.02 20.69
CA GLU A 31 12.04 -11.47 22.08
C GLU A 31 11.65 -10.35 23.05
N GLN A 32 12.20 -9.14 22.85
CA GLN A 32 11.86 -7.98 23.69
C GLN A 32 10.40 -7.55 23.52
N GLU A 33 9.85 -7.69 22.31
CA GLU A 33 8.44 -7.40 22.00
C GLU A 33 7.48 -8.55 22.35
N ASN A 34 7.98 -9.61 23.01
CA ASN A 34 7.22 -10.81 23.40
C ASN A 34 6.55 -11.53 22.21
N ILE A 35 7.12 -11.43 21.02
CA ILE A 35 6.64 -12.14 19.83
C ILE A 35 6.96 -13.63 20.01
N ARG A 36 6.00 -14.50 19.70
CA ARG A 36 6.21 -15.94 19.70
C ARG A 36 7.24 -16.34 18.65
N ILE A 37 8.38 -16.92 19.07
CA ILE A 37 9.47 -17.33 18.17
C ILE A 37 9.52 -18.85 18.13
N VAL A 38 9.54 -19.42 16.92
CA VAL A 38 9.54 -20.88 16.69
C VAL A 38 10.68 -21.26 15.75
N LYS A 39 11.63 -22.03 16.27
CA LYS A 39 12.68 -22.63 15.44
C LYS A 39 12.11 -23.83 14.68
N VAL A 40 12.39 -23.90 13.39
CA VAL A 40 11.99 -25.01 12.51
C VAL A 40 13.17 -25.57 11.73
N SER A 41 13.05 -26.83 11.29
CA SER A 41 14.06 -27.43 10.40
C SER A 41 13.97 -26.86 8.99
N GLU A 42 15.05 -26.95 8.23
CA GLU A 42 15.10 -26.49 6.83
C GLU A 42 14.00 -27.10 5.97
N LYS A 43 13.69 -28.40 6.19
CA LYS A 43 12.63 -29.11 5.48
C LYS A 43 11.24 -28.49 5.75
N VAL A 44 10.95 -28.17 7.00
CA VAL A 44 9.69 -27.53 7.38
C VAL A 44 9.65 -26.09 6.85
N PHE A 45 10.75 -25.36 7.01
CA PHE A 45 10.85 -23.99 6.55
C PHE A 45 10.59 -23.86 5.04
N LYS A 46 11.21 -24.73 4.22
CA LYS A 46 11.00 -24.78 2.77
C LYS A 46 9.56 -25.11 2.38
N ALA A 47 8.89 -25.97 3.17
CA ALA A 47 7.49 -26.29 2.92
C ALA A 47 6.53 -25.13 3.25
N MET A 48 6.89 -24.25 4.18
CA MET A 48 6.14 -23.06 4.56
C MET A 48 6.46 -21.86 3.67
N SER A 49 7.65 -21.82 3.06
CA SER A 49 8.14 -20.67 2.32
C SER A 49 7.42 -20.51 0.98
N TYR A 50 6.97 -19.29 0.69
CA TYR A 50 6.47 -18.90 -0.64
C TYR A 50 7.63 -18.65 -1.64
N ARG A 51 8.87 -18.50 -1.16
CA ARG A 51 10.04 -18.15 -1.98
C ARG A 51 10.87 -19.38 -2.35
N ASP A 52 11.40 -19.41 -3.57
CA ASP A 52 12.35 -20.43 -4.01
C ASP A 52 13.69 -20.33 -3.26
N ARG A 53 14.08 -19.14 -2.84
CA ARG A 53 15.31 -18.88 -2.06
C ARG A 53 14.93 -18.15 -0.76
N PRO A 54 14.55 -18.90 0.28
CA PRO A 54 14.19 -18.33 1.56
C PRO A 54 15.41 -17.81 2.31
N ASP A 55 15.20 -16.75 3.10
CA ASP A 55 16.23 -16.03 3.88
C ASP A 55 16.22 -16.38 5.38
N GLY A 56 15.49 -17.40 5.76
CA GLY A 56 15.50 -17.96 7.11
C GLY A 56 14.49 -17.37 8.08
N PHE A 57 13.62 -16.43 7.67
CA PHE A 57 12.54 -15.89 8.47
C PHE A 57 11.18 -15.95 7.76
N ILE A 58 10.14 -16.35 8.51
CA ILE A 58 8.74 -16.26 8.09
C ILE A 58 7.95 -15.69 9.26
N ALA A 59 7.32 -14.53 9.07
CA ALA A 59 6.42 -13.93 10.04
C ALA A 59 4.97 -14.17 9.66
N VAL A 60 4.15 -14.51 10.65
CA VAL A 60 2.69 -14.59 10.56
C VAL A 60 2.11 -13.39 11.29
N PHE A 61 1.25 -12.65 10.63
CA PHE A 61 0.62 -11.45 11.15
C PHE A 61 -0.87 -11.66 11.37
N ASN A 62 -1.41 -11.01 12.38
CA ASN A 62 -2.84 -10.80 12.50
C ASN A 62 -3.23 -9.68 11.51
N THR A 63 -4.18 -9.95 10.63
CA THR A 63 -4.65 -8.93 9.68
C THR A 63 -5.41 -7.84 10.44
N ARG A 64 -5.04 -6.58 10.20
CA ARG A 64 -5.73 -5.42 10.78
C ARG A 64 -7.08 -5.17 10.13
N ASP A 65 -7.96 -4.45 10.83
CA ASP A 65 -9.18 -3.92 10.24
C ASP A 65 -8.83 -2.82 9.22
N LEU A 66 -9.41 -2.92 8.04
CA LEU A 66 -9.27 -1.96 6.93
C LEU A 66 -10.47 -1.04 6.77
N SER A 67 -11.40 -1.02 7.72
CA SER A 67 -12.57 -0.13 7.70
C SER A 67 -12.16 1.33 7.69
N LEU A 68 -12.92 2.19 6.96
CA LEU A 68 -12.63 3.63 6.92
C LEU A 68 -12.67 4.23 8.33
N PRO A 69 -11.73 5.13 8.66
CA PRO A 69 -11.69 5.84 9.93
C PRO A 69 -12.75 6.95 9.95
N ASP A 70 -13.09 7.44 11.12
CA ASP A 70 -14.00 8.59 11.24
C ASP A 70 -13.36 9.88 10.72
N LYS A 71 -12.06 10.05 10.93
CA LYS A 71 -11.31 11.24 10.53
C LYS A 71 -9.82 10.92 10.39
N ILE A 72 -9.18 11.56 9.40
CA ILE A 72 -7.73 11.58 9.23
C ILE A 72 -7.27 12.98 8.85
N ASN A 73 -5.96 13.20 8.87
CA ASN A 73 -5.34 14.45 8.42
C ASN A 73 -4.26 14.15 7.36
N GLY A 74 -4.00 15.14 6.53
CA GLY A 74 -2.97 15.08 5.49
C GLY A 74 -3.45 14.43 4.19
N PRO A 75 -2.57 14.36 3.19
CA PRO A 75 -2.91 13.87 1.86
C PRO A 75 -3.26 12.38 1.86
N ILE A 76 -4.12 11.98 0.94
CA ILE A 76 -4.57 10.60 0.72
C ILE A 76 -4.21 10.20 -0.70
N LEU A 77 -3.63 9.01 -0.89
CA LEU A 77 -3.56 8.34 -2.18
C LEU A 77 -4.72 7.35 -2.29
N ILE A 78 -5.41 7.36 -3.42
CA ILE A 78 -6.55 6.47 -3.70
C ILE A 78 -6.25 5.64 -4.96
N PRO A 79 -5.68 4.44 -4.80
CA PRO A 79 -5.64 3.44 -5.86
C PRO A 79 -7.06 2.95 -6.15
N ASP A 80 -7.57 3.21 -7.35
CA ASP A 80 -8.91 2.83 -7.79
C ASP A 80 -8.84 1.57 -8.65
N GLN A 81 -9.39 0.46 -8.15
CA GLN A 81 -9.51 -0.84 -8.83
C GLN A 81 -8.17 -1.37 -9.40
N ILE A 82 -7.08 -1.22 -8.66
CA ILE A 82 -5.76 -1.68 -9.12
C ILE A 82 -5.68 -3.21 -9.11
N GLU A 83 -5.50 -3.80 -10.30
CA GLU A 83 -5.49 -5.25 -10.50
C GLU A 83 -4.12 -5.90 -10.27
N LYS A 84 -3.02 -5.20 -10.63
CA LYS A 84 -1.67 -5.77 -10.58
C LYS A 84 -1.03 -5.56 -9.22
N PRO A 85 -0.69 -6.64 -8.47
CA PRO A 85 -0.05 -6.53 -7.16
C PRO A 85 1.25 -5.72 -7.17
N GLY A 86 2.04 -5.82 -8.25
CA GLY A 86 3.27 -5.06 -8.43
C GLY A 86 3.03 -3.55 -8.51
N ASN A 87 1.96 -3.12 -9.22
CA ASN A 87 1.59 -1.72 -9.33
C ASN A 87 1.13 -1.18 -7.97
N LEU A 88 0.22 -1.89 -7.30
CA LEU A 88 -0.25 -1.49 -5.97
C LEU A 88 0.92 -1.36 -4.97
N GLY A 89 1.81 -2.34 -4.92
CA GLY A 89 2.99 -2.27 -4.04
C GLY A 89 3.94 -1.12 -4.38
N THR A 90 4.12 -0.81 -5.68
CA THR A 90 4.92 0.33 -6.14
C THR A 90 4.28 1.66 -5.72
N MET A 91 2.96 1.79 -5.85
CA MET A 91 2.21 2.98 -5.41
C MET A 91 2.37 3.20 -3.91
N ILE A 92 2.22 2.15 -3.08
CA ILE A 92 2.43 2.19 -1.62
C ILE A 92 3.85 2.68 -1.30
N ARG A 93 4.87 2.10 -1.93
CA ARG A 93 6.27 2.48 -1.74
C ARG A 93 6.52 3.94 -2.13
N THR A 94 5.98 4.37 -3.27
CA THR A 94 6.13 5.73 -3.77
C THR A 94 5.45 6.73 -2.84
N ALA A 95 4.21 6.46 -2.42
CA ALA A 95 3.49 7.28 -1.46
C ALA A 95 4.30 7.50 -0.17
N LYS A 96 4.83 6.42 0.40
CA LYS A 96 5.70 6.49 1.59
C LYS A 96 6.92 7.36 1.38
N SER A 97 7.56 7.24 0.22
CA SER A 97 8.77 8.01 -0.12
C SER A 97 8.51 9.52 -0.22
N PHE A 98 7.30 9.91 -0.59
CA PHE A 98 6.86 11.30 -0.66
C PHE A 98 6.12 11.80 0.59
N GLY A 99 6.09 11.01 1.66
CA GLY A 99 5.46 11.41 2.92
C GLY A 99 3.94 11.30 2.94
N ILE A 100 3.32 10.69 1.93
CA ILE A 100 1.90 10.35 1.93
C ILE A 100 1.74 9.04 2.71
N ASN A 101 1.16 9.11 3.90
CA ASN A 101 1.03 7.95 4.78
C ASN A 101 -0.39 7.33 4.75
N ASN A 102 -1.36 7.97 4.12
CA ASN A 102 -2.75 7.51 4.10
C ASN A 102 -3.11 6.99 2.70
N ILE A 103 -3.65 5.78 2.64
CA ILE A 103 -4.10 5.14 1.40
C ILE A 103 -5.52 4.63 1.60
N PHE A 104 -6.42 4.99 0.68
CA PHE A 104 -7.76 4.42 0.58
C PHE A 104 -7.85 3.56 -0.68
N LEU A 105 -8.04 2.27 -0.51
CA LEU A 105 -8.26 1.34 -1.63
C LEU A 105 -9.73 1.43 -2.05
N SER A 106 -9.95 1.95 -3.25
CA SER A 106 -11.28 2.10 -3.84
C SER A 106 -11.65 0.84 -4.60
N ASP A 107 -12.77 0.20 -4.22
CA ASP A 107 -13.26 -1.04 -4.82
C ASP A 107 -12.13 -2.05 -5.05
N GLU A 108 -11.44 -2.38 -3.97
CA GLU A 108 -10.21 -3.19 -3.95
C GLU A 108 -10.37 -4.51 -4.74
N ILE A 109 -9.49 -4.73 -5.71
CA ILE A 109 -9.40 -5.98 -6.48
C ILE A 109 -8.22 -6.83 -5.99
N THR A 110 -7.13 -6.18 -5.63
CA THR A 110 -5.89 -6.83 -5.19
C THR A 110 -5.74 -6.72 -3.69
N ASP A 111 -5.71 -7.85 -2.99
CA ASP A 111 -5.42 -7.94 -1.57
C ASP A 111 -4.05 -7.31 -1.24
N ILE A 112 -4.04 -6.33 -0.32
CA ILE A 112 -2.82 -5.66 0.12
C ILE A 112 -1.82 -6.60 0.78
N PHE A 113 -2.29 -7.69 1.38
CA PHE A 113 -1.44 -8.71 2.01
C PHE A 113 -0.93 -9.78 1.03
N ASN A 114 -1.26 -9.65 -0.26
CA ASN A 114 -0.66 -10.48 -1.30
C ASN A 114 0.87 -10.40 -1.24
N PRO A 115 1.60 -11.54 -1.24
CA PRO A 115 3.06 -11.56 -1.14
C PRO A 115 3.79 -10.70 -2.18
N ASN A 116 3.20 -10.50 -3.36
CA ASN A 116 3.78 -9.65 -4.40
C ASN A 116 3.58 -8.16 -4.10
N VAL A 117 2.48 -7.75 -3.44
CA VAL A 117 2.28 -6.38 -2.93
C VAL A 117 3.30 -6.10 -1.84
N ILE A 118 3.43 -7.00 -0.86
CA ILE A 118 4.41 -6.87 0.24
C ILE A 118 5.82 -6.71 -0.31
N ARG A 119 6.19 -7.53 -1.31
CA ARG A 119 7.50 -7.46 -1.94
C ARG A 119 7.73 -6.16 -2.71
N ALA A 120 6.76 -5.76 -3.55
CA ALA A 120 6.87 -4.55 -4.37
C ALA A 120 6.88 -3.28 -3.51
N SER A 121 6.15 -3.27 -2.40
CA SER A 121 6.18 -2.19 -1.41
C SER A 121 7.41 -2.21 -0.50
N ILE A 122 8.28 -3.24 -0.59
CA ILE A 122 9.42 -3.45 0.33
C ILE A 122 8.94 -3.49 1.80
N GLY A 123 7.76 -4.06 2.05
CA GLY A 123 7.16 -4.13 3.38
C GLY A 123 6.53 -2.84 3.91
N HIS A 124 6.54 -1.75 3.12
CA HIS A 124 5.92 -0.50 3.55
C HIS A 124 4.40 -0.62 3.80
N VAL A 125 3.74 -1.63 3.22
CA VAL A 125 2.34 -1.94 3.52
C VAL A 125 2.07 -2.03 5.04
N PHE A 126 3.02 -2.53 5.82
CA PHE A 126 2.89 -2.67 7.27
C PHE A 126 3.08 -1.36 8.06
N ASN A 127 3.65 -0.32 7.44
CA ASN A 127 3.99 0.97 8.07
C ASN A 127 3.18 2.14 7.47
N MET A 128 2.08 1.84 6.81
CA MET A 128 1.17 2.80 6.21
C MET A 128 -0.22 2.68 6.84
N ASN A 129 -0.95 3.75 6.87
CA ASN A 129 -2.37 3.76 7.19
C ASN A 129 -3.13 3.38 5.91
N ILE A 130 -3.64 2.16 5.85
CA ILE A 130 -4.35 1.67 4.67
C ILE A 130 -5.76 1.24 5.07
N TRP A 131 -6.74 1.70 4.32
CA TRP A 131 -8.15 1.36 4.48
C TRP A 131 -8.72 0.94 3.13
N SER A 132 -9.77 0.13 3.16
CA SER A 132 -10.44 -0.37 1.95
C SER A 132 -11.94 -0.17 2.07
N SER A 133 -12.56 0.34 1.01
CA SER A 133 -14.02 0.49 0.95
C SER A 133 -14.49 0.66 -0.49
N SER A 134 -15.81 0.69 -0.66
CA SER A 134 -16.40 1.05 -1.94
C SER A 134 -16.15 2.53 -2.27
N ASN A 135 -16.04 2.81 -3.58
CA ASN A 135 -15.91 4.15 -4.12
C ASN A 135 -16.88 5.15 -3.47
N ASN A 136 -18.16 4.83 -3.42
CA ASN A 136 -19.19 5.70 -2.83
C ASN A 136 -18.88 6.08 -1.38
N LYS A 137 -18.51 5.12 -0.55
CA LYS A 137 -18.17 5.38 0.87
C LYS A 137 -16.91 6.24 1.03
N ILE A 138 -15.93 6.03 0.17
CA ILE A 138 -14.71 6.86 0.17
C ILE A 138 -15.05 8.29 -0.22
N ARG A 139 -15.87 8.50 -1.26
CA ARG A 139 -16.33 9.83 -1.67
C ARG A 139 -17.13 10.54 -0.57
N ASP A 140 -18.03 9.83 0.09
CA ASP A 140 -18.80 10.37 1.23
C ASP A 140 -17.88 10.80 2.37
N PHE A 141 -16.85 10.00 2.68
CA PHE A 141 -15.83 10.36 3.65
C PHE A 141 -15.08 11.63 3.25
N LEU A 142 -14.60 11.71 1.99
CA LEU A 142 -13.86 12.87 1.48
C LEU A 142 -14.69 14.15 1.54
N ASN A 143 -15.92 14.10 1.08
CA ASN A 143 -16.85 15.24 1.10
C ASN A 143 -17.15 15.70 2.53
N SER A 144 -17.42 14.76 3.44
CA SER A 144 -17.74 15.07 4.84
C SER A 144 -16.54 15.66 5.60
N ASN A 145 -15.31 15.39 5.14
CA ASN A 145 -14.08 15.88 5.75
C ASN A 145 -13.42 17.03 4.96
N ASN A 146 -14.11 17.59 3.95
CA ASN A 146 -13.65 18.71 3.10
C ASN A 146 -12.31 18.45 2.42
N TYR A 147 -12.16 17.27 1.79
CA TYR A 147 -11.02 16.96 0.95
C TYR A 147 -11.24 17.45 -0.49
N GLN A 148 -10.25 18.10 -1.06
CA GLN A 148 -10.18 18.35 -2.50
C GLN A 148 -9.87 17.04 -3.24
N ILE A 149 -10.72 16.64 -4.18
CA ILE A 149 -10.56 15.41 -4.97
C ILE A 149 -9.80 15.74 -6.25
N LEU A 150 -8.66 15.07 -6.45
CA LEU A 150 -7.79 15.24 -7.60
C LEU A 150 -7.75 13.91 -8.38
N LEU A 151 -8.20 13.94 -9.63
CA LEU A 151 -8.19 12.79 -10.51
C LEU A 151 -6.96 12.88 -11.45
N LEU A 152 -6.07 11.88 -11.43
CA LEU A 152 -4.99 11.80 -12.40
C LEU A 152 -5.49 11.17 -13.69
N ASP A 153 -5.87 12.00 -14.65
CA ASP A 153 -6.44 11.60 -15.92
C ASP A 153 -5.59 12.17 -17.08
N PRO A 154 -5.20 11.34 -18.07
CA PRO A 154 -4.47 11.84 -19.24
C PRO A 154 -5.18 12.96 -20.00
N GLU A 155 -6.51 13.00 -19.96
CA GLU A 155 -7.35 14.03 -20.59
C GLU A 155 -7.68 15.20 -19.65
N GLY A 156 -7.07 15.25 -18.45
CA GLY A 156 -7.29 16.32 -17.47
C GLY A 156 -6.98 17.72 -18.04
N GLU A 157 -7.87 18.66 -17.76
CA GLU A 157 -7.75 20.04 -18.28
C GLU A 157 -6.61 20.82 -17.65
N GLU A 158 -6.26 20.52 -16.40
CA GLU A 158 -5.19 21.19 -15.67
C GLU A 158 -3.89 20.39 -15.70
N SER A 159 -2.75 21.09 -15.82
CA SER A 159 -1.43 20.45 -15.75
C SER A 159 -0.98 20.31 -14.30
N LEU A 160 -0.60 19.08 -13.89
CA LEU A 160 -0.04 18.82 -12.57
C LEU A 160 1.15 19.73 -12.22
N GLU A 161 1.98 20.11 -13.21
CA GLU A 161 3.17 20.95 -13.00
C GLU A 161 2.85 22.33 -12.43
N ASN A 162 1.68 22.88 -12.75
CA ASN A 162 1.27 24.22 -12.34
C ASN A 162 0.22 24.21 -11.22
N PHE A 163 -0.28 23.05 -10.85
CA PHE A 163 -1.33 22.89 -9.86
C PHE A 163 -0.78 22.96 -8.44
N LYS A 164 -1.52 23.62 -7.57
CA LYS A 164 -1.23 23.67 -6.12
C LYS A 164 -2.45 23.15 -5.38
N PRO A 165 -2.37 21.99 -4.77
CA PRO A 165 -3.50 21.44 -4.01
C PRO A 165 -3.76 22.27 -2.76
N GLU A 166 -4.98 22.15 -2.25
CA GLU A 166 -5.34 22.60 -0.90
C GLU A 166 -4.62 21.79 0.18
N ASN A 167 -4.76 22.20 1.45
CA ASN A 167 -4.07 21.49 2.54
C ASN A 167 -4.53 20.04 2.70
N ASN A 168 -5.83 19.76 2.48
CA ASN A 168 -6.39 18.42 2.50
C ASN A 168 -6.80 18.02 1.08
N PHE A 169 -6.07 17.12 0.48
CA PHE A 169 -6.38 16.61 -0.85
C PHE A 169 -6.27 15.08 -0.92
N ALA A 170 -7.03 14.51 -1.81
CA ALA A 170 -6.99 13.09 -2.15
C ALA A 170 -6.69 12.91 -3.63
N VAL A 171 -5.67 12.11 -3.96
CA VAL A 171 -5.27 11.84 -5.34
C VAL A 171 -5.77 10.47 -5.75
N VAL A 172 -6.63 10.41 -6.76
CA VAL A 172 -7.15 9.17 -7.33
C VAL A 172 -6.30 8.77 -8.54
N VAL A 173 -5.88 7.51 -8.54
CA VAL A 173 -5.12 6.89 -9.64
C VAL A 173 -5.83 5.62 -10.07
N GLY A 174 -6.25 5.56 -11.32
CA GLY A 174 -7.02 4.46 -11.88
C GLY A 174 -6.18 3.27 -12.31
N ALA A 175 -6.88 2.21 -12.71
CA ALA A 175 -6.30 1.01 -13.29
C ALA A 175 -5.59 1.30 -14.63
N GLU A 176 -4.54 0.52 -14.93
CA GLU A 176 -3.72 0.71 -16.15
C GLU A 176 -4.54 0.55 -17.45
N GLN A 177 -5.51 -0.35 -17.45
CA GLN A 177 -6.32 -0.65 -18.63
C GLN A 177 -7.60 0.18 -18.74
N TYR A 178 -8.24 0.48 -17.62
CA TYR A 178 -9.58 1.08 -17.58
C TYR A 178 -9.60 2.53 -17.08
N GLY A 179 -8.47 3.02 -16.57
CA GLY A 179 -8.40 4.35 -15.97
C GLY A 179 -9.14 4.43 -14.64
N ILE A 180 -9.60 5.63 -14.32
CA ILE A 180 -10.40 5.93 -13.12
C ILE A 180 -11.85 5.55 -13.40
N SER A 181 -12.53 4.91 -12.45
CA SER A 181 -13.93 4.51 -12.58
C SER A 181 -14.86 5.71 -12.72
N ASN A 182 -15.96 5.54 -13.50
CA ASN A 182 -16.86 6.64 -13.87
C ASN A 182 -17.51 7.34 -12.65
N GLU A 183 -17.69 6.63 -11.57
CA GLU A 183 -18.28 7.14 -10.33
C GLU A 183 -17.48 8.30 -9.74
N TRP A 184 -16.16 8.37 -9.97
CA TRP A 184 -15.33 9.49 -9.51
C TRP A 184 -15.66 10.82 -10.22
N PHE A 185 -16.21 10.76 -11.43
CA PHE A 185 -16.57 11.94 -12.22
C PHE A 185 -17.97 12.50 -11.92
N GLU A 186 -18.70 11.90 -10.97
CA GLU A 186 -20.06 12.35 -10.60
C GLU A 186 -20.09 13.49 -9.58
N ASN A 187 -18.97 13.82 -8.94
CA ASN A 187 -18.86 14.84 -7.89
C ASN A 187 -17.95 16.01 -8.32
N GLU A 188 -17.76 16.94 -7.40
CA GLU A 188 -16.77 18.00 -7.58
C GLU A 188 -15.36 17.43 -7.49
N TYR A 189 -14.57 17.64 -8.53
CA TYR A 189 -13.19 17.17 -8.65
C TYR A 189 -12.37 18.13 -9.50
N VAL A 190 -11.03 17.96 -9.45
CA VAL A 190 -10.09 18.60 -10.39
C VAL A 190 -9.39 17.48 -11.15
N ALA A 191 -9.51 17.47 -12.48
CA ALA A 191 -8.80 16.52 -13.33
C ALA A 191 -7.44 17.09 -13.72
N LEU A 192 -6.38 16.37 -13.32
CA LEU A 192 -4.99 16.75 -13.54
C LEU A 192 -4.33 15.83 -14.55
N SER A 193 -3.68 16.39 -15.55
CA SER A 193 -2.88 15.64 -16.51
C SER A 193 -1.38 15.82 -16.29
N ILE A 194 -0.62 14.73 -16.57
CA ILE A 194 0.84 14.77 -16.67
C ILE A 194 1.19 14.84 -18.16
N ARG A 195 1.81 15.95 -18.58
CA ARG A 195 2.19 16.10 -20.00
C ARG A 195 3.30 15.10 -20.36
N SER A 196 3.00 14.21 -21.29
CA SER A 196 3.99 13.34 -21.92
C SER A 196 4.48 13.96 -23.23
N THR A 197 5.79 13.90 -23.50
CA THR A 197 6.40 14.42 -24.75
C THR A 197 6.34 13.43 -25.90
N ASN A 198 6.04 12.15 -25.63
CA ASN A 198 5.99 11.07 -26.62
C ASN A 198 4.78 10.21 -26.32
N ASN A 199 3.82 10.09 -27.16
CA ASN A 199 2.63 9.22 -27.11
C ASN A 199 2.80 7.92 -26.25
N VAL A 200 3.14 8.09 -24.98
CA VAL A 200 3.24 7.00 -24.00
C VAL A 200 1.91 7.00 -23.27
N ASP A 201 1.19 5.91 -23.43
CA ASP A 201 -0.20 5.80 -22.96
C ASP A 201 -0.31 5.72 -21.42
N SER A 202 0.77 5.37 -20.72
CA SER A 202 0.78 5.34 -19.24
C SER A 202 2.19 5.50 -18.66
N LEU A 203 2.27 6.07 -17.48
CA LEU A 203 3.45 6.09 -16.60
C LEU A 203 3.19 5.13 -15.44
N ASN A 204 4.20 4.32 -15.09
CA ASN A 204 4.15 3.49 -13.89
C ASN A 204 4.41 4.31 -12.63
#